data_32fb9741c2b5bfcb03c986c64367e18b
#
_entry.id   32fb9741c2b5bfcb03c986c64367e18b
#
_cell.length_a   1.000
_cell.length_b   1.000
_cell.length_c   1.000
_cell.angle_alpha   90.00
_cell.angle_beta   90.00
_cell.angle_gamma   90.00
#
_symmetry.space_group_name_H-M   'P 1'
#
loop_
_entity.id
_entity.type
_entity.pdbx_description
1 polymer ?
#
loop_
_entity_poly.entity_id
_entity_poly.type
_entity_poly.pdbx_seq_one_letter_code
_entity_poly.pdbx_strand_id
1 'polypeptide(L)'
;DLHLSFQADKSMDQFGKVWRNHERKIEKYVRQVVKPEDTIVLTGDHSWGRKLWESREDLQFIENLPGRKILLRGNHDMFWDAKKTNRLNEEFGEKLFFLQNNFAVYEDYALVGTKGFTFEGPFYLDRWGNITGWDESREEHAKKLVDREMERLRESFRQAAEAGYRK
;
A
#
# COMPACT_ATOMS: atom_id res chain seq x y z
N ASP A 1 -5.86 4.91 0.27
CA ASP A 1 -4.98 6.04 0.63
C ASP A 1 -5.40 6.61 1.98
N LEU A 2 -4.78 6.13 3.06
CA LEU A 2 -5.09 6.62 4.41
C LEU A 2 -4.25 7.85 4.76
N HIS A 3 -3.01 7.89 4.31
CA HIS A 3 -2.07 8.97 4.53
C HIS A 3 -2.00 9.42 6.00
N LEU A 4 -1.94 8.44 6.91
CA LEU A 4 -1.81 8.72 8.35
C LEU A 4 -0.44 9.33 8.67
N SER A 5 -0.39 10.10 9.76
CA SER A 5 0.83 10.80 10.16
C SER A 5 0.85 11.14 11.65
N PHE A 6 0.50 10.16 12.51
CA PHE A 6 0.48 10.37 13.96
C PHE A 6 1.86 10.70 14.55
N GLN A 7 2.91 10.13 13.94
CA GLN A 7 4.30 10.34 14.37
C GLN A 7 5.13 11.13 13.34
N ALA A 8 4.68 11.16 12.08
CA ALA A 8 5.35 11.92 11.03
C ALA A 8 4.84 13.38 11.01
N ASP A 9 5.75 14.34 10.84
CA ASP A 9 5.39 15.76 10.72
C ASP A 9 4.88 16.09 9.31
N LYS A 10 3.76 15.48 8.93
CA LYS A 10 3.13 15.69 7.62
C LYS A 10 1.61 15.52 7.69
N SER A 11 0.93 16.50 8.28
CA SER A 11 -0.53 16.49 8.34
C SER A 11 -1.18 16.66 6.96
N MET A 12 -2.23 15.86 6.71
CA MET A 12 -3.07 16.00 5.53
C MET A 12 -3.92 17.29 5.52
N ASP A 13 -4.05 17.97 6.65
CA ASP A 13 -4.79 19.24 6.76
C ASP A 13 -4.28 20.31 5.80
N GLN A 14 -3.00 20.27 5.43
CA GLN A 14 -2.39 21.16 4.44
C GLN A 14 -3.01 21.05 3.03
N PHE A 15 -3.65 19.93 2.73
CA PHE A 15 -4.31 19.68 1.43
C PHE A 15 -5.78 20.12 1.38
N GLY A 16 -6.26 20.78 2.43
CA GLY A 16 -7.55 21.41 2.46
C GLY A 16 -8.53 20.88 3.52
N LYS A 17 -9.65 21.58 3.66
CA LYS A 17 -10.62 21.35 4.75
C LYS A 17 -11.22 19.94 4.78
N VAL A 18 -11.30 19.26 3.63
CA VAL A 18 -11.84 17.90 3.51
C VAL A 18 -11.01 16.89 4.31
N TRP A 19 -9.71 17.13 4.45
CA TRP A 19 -8.75 16.27 5.14
C TRP A 19 -8.71 16.48 6.65
N ARG A 20 -9.34 17.54 7.18
CA ARG A 20 -9.32 17.81 8.62
C ARG A 20 -9.91 16.64 9.41
N ASN A 21 -9.12 16.16 10.37
CA ASN A 21 -9.46 14.99 11.20
C ASN A 21 -9.90 13.79 10.35
N HIS A 22 -9.24 13.55 9.20
CA HIS A 22 -9.62 12.48 8.27
C HIS A 22 -9.51 11.11 8.95
N GLU A 23 -8.53 10.90 9.82
CA GLU A 23 -8.34 9.68 10.61
C GLU A 23 -9.58 9.35 11.46
N ARG A 24 -10.18 10.34 12.13
CA ARG A 24 -11.41 10.15 12.91
C ARG A 24 -12.62 9.83 12.04
N LYS A 25 -12.70 10.44 10.87
CA LYS A 25 -13.76 10.15 9.89
C LYS A 25 -13.63 8.71 9.39
N ILE A 26 -12.42 8.30 9.02
CA ILE A 26 -12.12 6.93 8.59
C ILE A 26 -12.53 5.94 9.69
N GLU A 27 -12.06 6.14 10.93
CA GLU A 27 -12.41 5.26 12.04
C GLU A 27 -13.93 5.17 12.24
N LYS A 28 -14.60 6.32 12.28
CA LYS A 28 -16.06 6.37 12.45
C LYS A 28 -16.79 5.56 11.39
N TYR A 29 -16.47 5.77 10.10
CA TYR A 29 -17.20 5.11 9.03
C TYR A 29 -16.81 3.64 8.89
N VAL A 30 -15.55 3.28 9.07
CA VAL A 30 -15.12 1.88 9.06
C VAL A 30 -15.85 1.09 10.16
N ARG A 31 -15.93 1.64 11.39
CA ARG A 31 -16.66 0.97 12.49
C ARG A 31 -18.17 0.87 12.28
N GLN A 32 -18.75 1.67 11.38
CA GLN A 32 -20.17 1.56 11.02
C GLN A 32 -20.45 0.46 9.99
N VAL A 33 -19.50 0.18 9.09
CA VAL A 33 -19.75 -0.69 7.94
C VAL A 33 -19.00 -2.02 8.00
N VAL A 34 -17.88 -2.08 8.71
CA VAL A 34 -17.00 -3.25 8.80
C VAL A 34 -17.27 -3.99 10.10
N LYS A 35 -17.49 -5.30 10.00
CA LYS A 35 -17.68 -6.20 11.12
C LYS A 35 -16.37 -6.89 11.50
N PRO A 36 -16.27 -7.46 12.71
CA PRO A 36 -15.07 -8.18 13.15
C PRO A 36 -14.65 -9.34 12.25
N GLU A 37 -15.61 -9.99 11.61
CA GLU A 37 -15.40 -11.14 10.70
C GLU A 37 -15.01 -10.75 9.28
N ASP A 38 -15.12 -9.47 8.91
CA ASP A 38 -14.81 -8.98 7.56
C ASP A 38 -13.31 -8.92 7.32
N THR A 39 -12.94 -8.91 6.04
CA THR A 39 -11.58 -8.64 5.58
C THR A 39 -11.55 -7.36 4.74
N ILE A 40 -10.69 -6.43 5.12
CA ILE A 40 -10.48 -5.17 4.40
C ILE A 40 -9.19 -5.27 3.60
N VAL A 41 -9.23 -4.92 2.32
CA VAL A 41 -8.05 -4.73 1.49
C VAL A 41 -7.73 -3.24 1.40
N LEU A 42 -6.57 -2.83 1.91
CA LEU A 42 -6.07 -1.46 1.85
C LEU A 42 -5.03 -1.36 0.73
N THR A 43 -5.31 -0.53 -0.27
CA THR A 43 -4.61 -0.54 -1.56
C THR A 43 -3.38 0.36 -1.61
N GLY A 44 -2.85 0.76 -0.46
CA GLY A 44 -1.59 1.49 -0.37
C GLY A 44 -1.71 2.87 0.30
N ASP A 45 -0.57 3.53 0.42
CA ASP A 45 -0.41 4.86 1.01
C ASP A 45 -1.01 4.99 2.41
N HIS A 46 -0.54 4.09 3.28
CA HIS A 46 -1.06 3.96 4.65
C HIS A 46 -0.52 5.05 5.56
N SER A 47 0.77 5.35 5.45
CA SER A 47 1.50 6.22 6.38
C SER A 47 2.46 7.14 5.64
N TRP A 48 2.59 8.37 6.14
CA TRP A 48 3.66 9.29 5.73
C TRP A 48 5.00 9.03 6.42
N GLY A 49 5.07 8.11 7.37
CA GLY A 49 6.32 7.70 8.00
C GLY A 49 7.33 7.17 6.98
N ARG A 50 8.58 7.60 7.09
CA ARG A 50 9.66 7.15 6.20
C ARG A 50 10.35 5.91 6.72
N LYS A 51 10.23 5.67 8.03
CA LYS A 51 10.79 4.51 8.72
C LYS A 51 9.70 3.85 9.58
N LEU A 52 9.89 2.58 9.88
CA LEU A 52 8.89 1.79 10.60
C LEU A 52 8.51 2.41 11.95
N TRP A 53 9.47 2.98 12.68
CA TRP A 53 9.19 3.61 13.97
C TRP A 53 8.33 4.88 13.84
N GLU A 54 8.41 5.62 12.73
CA GLU A 54 7.55 6.77 12.42
C GLU A 54 6.12 6.39 12.00
N SER A 55 5.92 5.12 11.64
CA SER A 55 4.64 4.59 11.15
C SER A 55 3.95 3.68 12.16
N ARG A 56 4.55 3.47 13.34
CA ARG A 56 4.01 2.50 14.31
C ARG A 56 2.62 2.87 14.82
N GLU A 57 2.38 4.12 15.15
CA GLU A 57 1.06 4.58 15.60
C GLU A 57 0.04 4.53 14.47
N ASP A 58 0.46 4.82 13.23
CA ASP A 58 -0.39 4.70 12.04
C ASP A 58 -0.82 3.24 11.83
N LEU A 59 0.13 2.30 11.90
CA LEU A 59 -0.15 0.87 11.78
C LEU A 59 -1.00 0.35 12.94
N GLN A 60 -0.75 0.81 14.15
CA GLN A 60 -1.57 0.47 15.31
C GLN A 60 -3.00 0.99 15.18
N PHE A 61 -3.18 2.19 14.64
CA PHE A 61 -4.50 2.72 14.33
C PHE A 61 -5.23 1.80 13.34
N ILE A 62 -4.56 1.37 12.25
CA ILE A 62 -5.13 0.43 11.28
C ILE A 62 -5.44 -0.90 11.94
N GLU A 63 -4.56 -1.43 12.76
CA GLU A 63 -4.75 -2.68 13.50
C GLU A 63 -5.99 -2.66 14.38
N ASN A 64 -6.26 -1.53 15.04
CA ASN A 64 -7.41 -1.34 15.93
C ASN A 64 -8.74 -1.15 15.21
N LEU A 65 -8.76 -0.99 13.88
CA LEU A 65 -9.99 -1.03 13.10
C LEU A 65 -10.57 -2.46 13.10
N PRO A 66 -11.90 -2.63 12.98
CA PRO A 66 -12.51 -3.95 12.93
C PRO A 66 -12.06 -4.76 11.71
N GLY A 67 -12.19 -6.07 11.82
CA GLY A 67 -11.87 -7.02 10.76
C GLY A 67 -10.38 -7.29 10.57
N ARG A 68 -10.06 -8.24 9.69
CA ARG A 68 -8.70 -8.52 9.22
C ARG A 68 -8.31 -7.49 8.14
N LYS A 69 -7.07 -6.99 8.17
CA LYS A 69 -6.57 -6.05 7.16
C LYS A 69 -5.50 -6.70 6.31
N ILE A 70 -5.64 -6.58 4.99
CA ILE A 70 -4.64 -6.95 3.99
C ILE A 70 -4.15 -5.64 3.35
N LEU A 71 -2.87 -5.35 3.51
CA LEU A 71 -2.24 -4.10 3.08
C LEU A 71 -1.42 -4.34 1.83
N LEU A 72 -1.74 -3.66 0.73
CA LEU A 72 -0.84 -3.53 -0.41
C LEU A 72 0.08 -2.34 -0.19
N ARG A 73 1.30 -2.44 -0.69
CA ARG A 73 2.24 -1.33 -0.60
C ARG A 73 1.89 -0.23 -1.58
N GLY A 74 1.78 1.01 -1.11
CA GLY A 74 1.66 2.22 -1.93
C GLY A 74 3.01 2.85 -2.29
N ASN A 75 2.99 3.92 -3.06
CA ASN A 75 4.21 4.64 -3.43
C ASN A 75 4.75 5.53 -2.29
N HIS A 76 3.89 5.94 -1.36
CA HIS A 76 4.28 6.71 -0.17
C HIS A 76 4.62 5.85 1.06
N ASP A 77 4.38 4.54 1.04
CA ASP A 77 4.73 3.64 2.14
C ASP A 77 6.25 3.38 2.21
N MET A 78 7.01 4.45 2.47
CA MET A 78 8.49 4.42 2.49
C MET A 78 9.06 3.59 3.65
N PHE A 79 8.31 3.45 4.74
CA PHE A 79 8.66 2.61 5.89
C PHE A 79 8.75 1.12 5.52
N TRP A 80 8.07 0.72 4.45
CA TRP A 80 7.94 -0.67 4.03
C TRP A 80 8.92 -1.00 2.89
N ASP A 81 10.03 -1.60 3.24
CA ASP A 81 10.93 -2.23 2.27
C ASP A 81 10.34 -3.57 1.83
N ALA A 82 10.07 -3.72 0.52
CA ALA A 82 9.50 -4.95 -0.05
C ALA A 82 10.31 -6.23 0.26
N LYS A 83 11.62 -6.10 0.51
CA LYS A 83 12.47 -7.22 0.92
C LYS A 83 12.25 -7.67 2.37
N LYS A 84 11.58 -6.86 3.16
CA LYS A 84 11.32 -7.09 4.58
C LYS A 84 9.86 -7.41 4.88
N THR A 85 9.06 -7.71 3.86
CA THR A 85 7.62 -7.99 4.01
C THR A 85 7.36 -9.12 5.00
N ASN A 86 8.12 -10.23 4.93
CA ASN A 86 7.95 -11.36 5.86
C ASN A 86 8.19 -10.94 7.31
N ARG A 87 9.20 -10.09 7.56
CA ARG A 87 9.48 -9.58 8.91
C ARG A 87 8.32 -8.73 9.44
N LEU A 88 7.67 -7.92 8.59
CA LEU A 88 6.48 -7.17 8.99
C LEU A 88 5.33 -8.12 9.33
N ASN A 89 5.12 -9.17 8.53
CA ASN A 89 4.10 -10.18 8.81
C ASN A 89 4.37 -10.96 10.11
N GLU A 90 5.63 -11.24 10.43
CA GLU A 90 6.02 -11.84 11.72
C GLU A 90 5.77 -10.87 12.90
N GLU A 91 6.03 -9.59 12.71
CA GLU A 91 5.91 -8.57 13.76
C GLU A 91 4.44 -8.20 14.06
N PHE A 92 3.60 -8.03 13.03
CA PHE A 92 2.22 -7.56 13.18
C PHE A 92 1.17 -8.68 13.22
N GLY A 93 1.57 -9.92 12.89
CA GLY A 93 0.74 -11.11 13.05
C GLY A 93 -0.49 -11.15 12.14
N GLU A 94 -1.59 -11.73 12.66
CA GLU A 94 -2.75 -12.08 11.84
C GLU A 94 -3.67 -10.90 11.48
N LYS A 95 -3.65 -9.82 12.26
CA LYS A 95 -4.56 -8.69 12.08
C LYS A 95 -4.15 -7.75 10.97
N LEU A 96 -2.85 -7.60 10.72
CA LEU A 96 -2.29 -6.84 9.61
C LEU A 96 -1.46 -7.77 8.75
N PHE A 97 -1.93 -8.06 7.54
CA PHE A 97 -1.17 -8.83 6.57
C PHE A 97 -0.59 -7.92 5.48
N PHE A 98 0.72 -7.89 5.36
CA PHE A 98 1.43 -7.12 4.35
C PHE A 98 1.58 -7.97 3.08
N LEU A 99 0.91 -7.54 2.01
CA LEU A 99 0.85 -8.24 0.73
C LEU A 99 1.82 -7.62 -0.27
N GLN A 100 2.98 -8.26 -0.45
CA GLN A 100 4.01 -7.90 -1.43
C GLN A 100 5.00 -9.05 -1.60
N ASN A 101 5.13 -9.62 -2.78
CA ASN A 101 5.89 -10.82 -3.10
C ASN A 101 5.39 -12.10 -2.40
N ASN A 102 4.18 -12.12 -1.95
CA ASN A 102 3.50 -13.22 -1.28
C ASN A 102 2.03 -13.21 -1.69
N PHE A 103 1.19 -14.01 -1.07
CA PHE A 103 -0.26 -14.00 -1.26
C PHE A 103 -0.96 -14.05 0.10
N ALA A 104 -2.18 -13.52 0.14
CA ALA A 104 -3.07 -13.63 1.28
C ALA A 104 -4.23 -14.57 0.94
N VAL A 105 -4.71 -15.33 1.93
CA VAL A 105 -5.85 -16.23 1.75
C VAL A 105 -7.13 -15.52 2.21
N TYR A 106 -8.15 -15.58 1.38
CA TYR A 106 -9.51 -15.19 1.72
C TYR A 106 -10.46 -16.28 1.21
N GLU A 107 -11.07 -17.03 2.14
CA GLU A 107 -11.86 -18.23 1.83
C GLU A 107 -11.08 -19.23 0.94
N ASP A 108 -11.57 -19.53 -0.25
CA ASP A 108 -10.92 -20.39 -1.26
C ASP A 108 -10.15 -19.60 -2.34
N TYR A 109 -9.95 -18.28 -2.12
CA TYR A 109 -9.21 -17.39 -3.01
C TYR A 109 -7.82 -17.06 -2.48
N ALA A 110 -6.86 -16.94 -3.38
CA ALA A 110 -5.60 -16.31 -3.11
C ALA A 110 -5.60 -14.86 -3.62
N LEU A 111 -5.46 -13.91 -2.71
CA LEU A 111 -5.28 -12.51 -3.07
C LEU A 111 -3.81 -12.28 -3.36
N VAL A 112 -3.51 -11.80 -4.55
CA VAL A 112 -2.17 -11.46 -5.00
C VAL A 112 -2.08 -9.99 -5.34
N GLY A 113 -0.91 -9.39 -5.18
CA GLY A 113 -0.77 -7.96 -5.47
C GLY A 113 0.65 -7.46 -5.36
N THR A 114 0.86 -6.28 -5.93
CA THR A 114 2.10 -5.53 -5.85
C THR A 114 1.80 -4.04 -5.85
N LYS A 115 2.78 -3.24 -5.45
CA LYS A 115 2.70 -1.78 -5.53
C LYS A 115 2.31 -1.28 -6.92
N GLY A 116 2.71 -2.00 -7.97
CA GLY A 116 2.60 -1.52 -9.34
C GLY A 116 3.56 -0.36 -9.64
N PHE A 117 3.50 0.12 -10.84
CA PHE A 117 4.21 1.32 -11.28
C PHE A 117 3.51 1.91 -12.49
N THR A 118 3.21 3.21 -12.44
CA THR A 118 2.65 3.93 -13.59
C THR A 118 3.79 4.50 -14.42
N PHE A 119 3.79 4.20 -15.71
CA PHE A 119 4.70 4.79 -16.68
C PHE A 119 4.04 6.02 -17.32
N GLU A 120 4.63 7.19 -17.08
CA GLU A 120 4.13 8.48 -17.58
C GLU A 120 4.77 8.91 -18.91
N GLY A 121 5.67 8.09 -19.46
CA GLY A 121 6.42 8.40 -20.68
C GLY A 121 7.72 9.17 -20.42
N PRO A 122 8.49 9.45 -21.49
CA PRO A 122 9.78 10.13 -21.40
C PRO A 122 9.67 11.66 -21.31
N PHE A 123 8.51 12.19 -21.02
CA PHE A 123 8.25 13.63 -21.01
C PHE A 123 7.90 14.14 -19.61
N TYR A 124 8.13 15.43 -19.42
CA TYR A 124 7.67 16.17 -18.24
C TYR A 124 6.39 16.93 -18.58
N LEU A 125 5.43 16.91 -17.66
CA LEU A 125 4.20 17.67 -17.79
C LEU A 125 4.16 18.83 -16.78
N ASP A 126 3.60 19.96 -17.18
CA ASP A 126 3.22 21.01 -16.25
C ASP A 126 1.91 20.65 -15.53
N ARG A 127 1.47 21.55 -14.63
CA ARG A 127 0.22 21.37 -13.88
C ARG A 127 -1.06 21.37 -14.75
N TRP A 128 -0.95 21.74 -16.02
CA TRP A 128 -2.05 21.76 -16.98
C TRP A 128 -1.99 20.61 -17.99
N GLY A 129 -0.95 19.76 -17.89
CA GLY A 129 -0.78 18.61 -18.77
C GLY A 129 -0.01 18.92 -20.07
N ASN A 130 0.63 20.08 -20.20
CA ASN A 130 1.46 20.39 -21.37
C ASN A 130 2.85 19.79 -21.21
N ILE A 131 3.42 19.28 -22.31
CA ILE A 131 4.79 18.77 -22.33
C ILE A 131 5.77 19.94 -22.18
N THR A 132 6.61 19.88 -21.14
CA THR A 132 7.62 20.91 -20.83
C THR A 132 9.05 20.43 -21.03
N GLY A 133 9.26 19.16 -21.31
CA GLY A 133 10.58 18.59 -21.56
C GLY A 133 10.50 17.13 -21.98
N TRP A 134 11.61 16.62 -22.49
CA TRP A 134 11.79 15.24 -22.94
C TRP A 134 13.09 14.67 -22.37
N ASP A 135 13.03 13.42 -21.87
CA ASP A 135 14.19 12.72 -21.30
C ASP A 135 14.04 11.20 -21.52
N GLU A 136 14.71 10.67 -22.52
CA GLU A 136 14.67 9.25 -22.87
C GLU A 136 15.18 8.33 -21.75
N SER A 137 16.06 8.83 -20.87
CA SER A 137 16.55 8.04 -19.73
C SER A 137 15.45 7.69 -18.73
N ARG A 138 14.39 8.48 -18.66
CA ARG A 138 13.20 8.19 -17.84
C ARG A 138 12.45 6.97 -18.34
N GLU A 139 12.37 6.78 -19.66
CA GLU A 139 11.70 5.63 -20.25
C GLU A 139 12.41 4.33 -19.85
N GLU A 140 13.72 4.29 -19.99
CA GLU A 140 14.52 3.12 -19.60
C GLU A 140 14.41 2.84 -18.10
N HIS A 141 14.47 3.87 -17.28
CA HIS A 141 14.31 3.73 -15.84
C HIS A 141 12.91 3.24 -15.45
N ALA A 142 11.87 3.81 -16.04
CA ALA A 142 10.47 3.42 -15.79
C ALA A 142 10.22 1.97 -16.22
N LYS A 143 10.74 1.57 -17.37
CA LYS A 143 10.65 0.17 -17.84
C LYS A 143 11.26 -0.81 -16.83
N LYS A 144 12.45 -0.52 -16.30
CA LYS A 144 13.10 -1.34 -15.25
C LYS A 144 12.22 -1.44 -14.00
N LEU A 145 11.52 -0.35 -13.63
CA LEU A 145 10.60 -0.37 -12.49
C LEU A 145 9.34 -1.19 -12.76
N VAL A 146 8.77 -1.07 -13.95
CA VAL A 146 7.61 -1.88 -14.37
C VAL A 146 7.99 -3.36 -14.39
N ASP A 147 9.09 -3.73 -15.04
CA ASP A 147 9.57 -5.11 -15.12
C ASP A 147 9.77 -5.71 -13.71
N ARG A 148 10.35 -4.94 -12.79
CA ARG A 148 10.53 -5.36 -11.41
C ARG A 148 9.20 -5.60 -10.68
N GLU A 149 8.19 -4.76 -10.87
CA GLU A 149 6.87 -4.97 -10.24
C GLU A 149 6.13 -6.14 -10.88
N MET A 150 6.32 -6.37 -12.18
CA MET A 150 5.79 -7.54 -12.87
C MET A 150 6.39 -8.85 -12.33
N GLU A 151 7.72 -8.90 -12.08
CA GLU A 151 8.36 -10.06 -11.44
C GLU A 151 7.83 -10.31 -10.02
N ARG A 152 7.61 -9.26 -9.25
CA ARG A 152 7.01 -9.36 -7.91
C ARG A 152 5.59 -9.94 -7.95
N LEU A 153 4.79 -9.50 -8.92
CA LEU A 153 3.44 -10.03 -9.11
C LEU A 153 3.48 -11.50 -9.55
N ARG A 154 4.36 -11.86 -10.47
CA ARG A 154 4.58 -13.27 -10.87
C ARG A 154 4.97 -14.15 -9.68
N GLU A 155 5.83 -13.65 -8.80
CA GLU A 155 6.22 -14.36 -7.59
C GLU A 155 5.01 -14.62 -6.67
N SER A 156 4.14 -13.62 -6.48
CA SER A 156 2.89 -13.78 -5.72
C SER A 156 1.99 -14.87 -6.32
N PHE A 157 1.80 -14.85 -7.65
CA PHE A 157 1.03 -15.90 -8.35
C PHE A 157 1.67 -17.27 -8.23
N ARG A 158 3.01 -17.36 -8.37
CA ARG A 158 3.75 -18.62 -8.25
C ARG A 158 3.53 -19.25 -6.88
N GLN A 159 3.69 -18.49 -5.81
CA GLN A 159 3.49 -18.97 -4.45
C GLN A 159 2.05 -19.43 -4.19
N ALA A 160 1.06 -18.67 -4.66
CA ALA A 160 -0.35 -19.06 -4.56
C ALA A 160 -0.63 -20.37 -5.30
N ALA A 161 -0.10 -20.52 -6.51
CA ALA A 161 -0.27 -21.73 -7.32
C ALA A 161 0.42 -22.96 -6.69
N GLU A 162 1.62 -22.81 -6.15
CA GLU A 162 2.35 -23.88 -5.43
C GLU A 162 1.63 -24.30 -4.15
N ALA A 163 0.96 -23.37 -3.47
CA ALA A 163 0.09 -23.67 -2.33
C ALA A 163 -1.26 -24.31 -2.72
N GLY A 164 -1.52 -24.52 -4.02
CA GLY A 164 -2.69 -25.22 -4.51
C GLY A 164 -3.88 -24.33 -4.88
N TYR A 165 -3.77 -23.02 -4.74
CA TYR A 165 -4.84 -22.08 -5.11
C TYR A 165 -4.98 -21.98 -6.63
N ARG A 166 -6.24 -21.92 -7.11
CA ARG A 166 -6.61 -21.81 -8.53
C ARG A 166 -7.57 -20.65 -8.79
N LYS A 167 -7.98 -19.95 -7.74
CA LYS A 167 -8.84 -18.77 -7.80
C LYS A 167 -8.15 -17.61 -7.10
#